data_d40202febd0414220acb45d32be218b0
#
_entry.id   d40202febd0414220acb45d32be218b0
#
_cell.length_a   1.000
_cell.length_b   1.000
_cell.length_c   1.000
_cell.angle_alpha   90.00
_cell.angle_beta   90.00
_cell.angle_gamma   90.00
#
_symmetry.space_group_name_H-M   'P 1'
#
loop_
_entity.id
_entity.type
_entity.pdbx_description
1 polymer ?
#
loop_
_entity_poly.entity_id
_entity_poly.type
_entity_poly.pdbx_seq_one_letter_code
_entity_poly.pdbx_strand_id
1 'polypeptide(L)'
;KATTTRNDDPEHASRPFDGSRNGFVLAEGAAMFVLEDYDRARDRGAHIYAEISGYATRCNAYHMTGLKTDGREVAEAIRVALDESHIDGTAVDYINAHGSGTKQNDRHETAAFKRSLGDHAYRTPVSSIKSMVGHSLGAIGSIEIAACALAIENNVVPPTANLHHPDPECDLDYVPLVAREHTTDAVLTVG
;
A
#
# COMPACT_ATOMS: atom_id res chain seq x y z
N LYS A 1 -15.27 8.58 13.53
CA LYS A 1 -14.41 7.61 14.20
C LYS A 1 -13.67 6.82 13.14
N ALA A 2 -12.34 6.63 13.31
CA ALA A 2 -11.51 5.94 12.31
C ALA A 2 -11.40 4.43 12.56
N THR A 3 -11.56 3.97 13.81
CA THR A 3 -11.50 2.55 14.17
C THR A 3 -12.82 1.84 13.88
N THR A 4 -12.72 0.57 13.49
CA THR A 4 -13.88 -0.30 13.30
C THR A 4 -14.64 -0.53 14.61
N THR A 5 -15.92 -0.86 14.50
CA THR A 5 -16.78 -1.24 15.63
C THR A 5 -17.19 -2.72 15.57
N ARG A 6 -16.60 -3.52 14.67
CA ARG A 6 -16.91 -4.95 14.51
C ARG A 6 -16.18 -5.80 15.55
N ASN A 7 -16.57 -5.64 16.82
CA ASN A 7 -15.98 -6.43 17.92
C ASN A 7 -16.59 -7.83 18.07
N ASP A 8 -17.74 -8.05 17.45
CA ASP A 8 -18.47 -9.31 17.40
C ASP A 8 -17.97 -10.26 16.29
N ASP A 9 -17.18 -9.74 15.34
CA ASP A 9 -16.59 -10.51 14.24
C ASP A 9 -15.14 -10.01 14.00
N PRO A 10 -14.21 -10.25 14.94
CA PRO A 10 -12.88 -9.70 14.88
C PRO A 10 -12.03 -10.26 13.73
N GLU A 11 -12.24 -11.50 13.32
CA GLU A 11 -11.49 -12.15 12.23
C GLU A 11 -11.74 -11.48 10.89
N HIS A 12 -12.92 -10.88 10.68
CA HIS A 12 -13.30 -10.21 9.45
C HIS A 12 -13.42 -8.69 9.62
N ALA A 13 -12.94 -8.13 10.73
CA ALA A 13 -13.08 -6.70 11.01
C ALA A 13 -12.21 -5.81 10.11
N SER A 14 -10.97 -6.23 9.82
CA SER A 14 -10.07 -5.53 8.90
C SER A 14 -10.37 -5.94 7.44
N ARG A 15 -11.00 -5.02 6.69
CA ARG A 15 -11.46 -5.29 5.31
C ARG A 15 -11.30 -4.07 4.40
N PRO A 16 -10.06 -3.66 4.12
CA PRO A 16 -9.80 -2.57 3.19
C PRO A 16 -10.52 -2.79 1.84
N PHE A 17 -11.00 -1.72 1.24
CA PHE A 17 -11.68 -1.67 -0.07
C PHE A 17 -13.00 -2.43 -0.16
N ASP A 18 -13.42 -3.15 0.89
CA ASP A 18 -14.73 -3.81 0.94
C ASP A 18 -15.86 -2.79 1.15
N GLY A 19 -16.98 -2.98 0.47
CA GLY A 19 -18.15 -2.08 0.56
C GLY A 19 -18.75 -1.97 1.96
N SER A 20 -18.55 -2.99 2.80
CA SER A 20 -19.04 -3.05 4.18
C SER A 20 -18.02 -2.60 5.23
N ARG A 21 -16.81 -2.12 4.81
CA ARG A 21 -15.79 -1.62 5.74
C ARG A 21 -16.29 -0.43 6.56
N ASN A 22 -15.82 -0.29 7.78
CA ASN A 22 -16.26 0.77 8.68
C ASN A 22 -15.17 1.34 9.58
N GLY A 23 -13.90 1.12 9.23
CA GLY A 23 -12.75 1.62 9.96
C GLY A 23 -11.61 0.61 10.03
N PHE A 24 -10.48 1.03 10.59
CA PHE A 24 -9.31 0.17 10.74
C PHE A 24 -9.34 -0.63 12.05
N VAL A 25 -8.62 -1.73 12.08
CA VAL A 25 -8.32 -2.51 13.29
C VAL A 25 -6.98 -2.02 13.84
N LEU A 26 -6.95 -1.56 15.09
CA LEU A 26 -5.71 -1.19 15.77
C LEU A 26 -4.89 -2.45 16.06
N ALA A 27 -3.61 -2.40 15.74
CA ALA A 27 -2.69 -3.52 15.89
C ALA A 27 -1.34 -3.07 16.46
N GLU A 28 -0.47 -4.01 16.74
CA GLU A 28 0.91 -3.79 17.14
C GLU A 28 1.88 -4.52 16.21
N GLY A 29 3.12 -4.10 16.18
CA GLY A 29 4.17 -4.72 15.39
C GLY A 29 5.38 -3.83 15.25
N ALA A 30 6.47 -4.39 14.74
CA ALA A 30 7.71 -3.69 14.43
C ALA A 30 8.43 -4.38 13.28
N ALA A 31 9.18 -3.62 12.51
CA ALA A 31 10.16 -4.13 11.56
C ALA A 31 11.44 -3.30 11.66
N MET A 32 12.58 -3.93 11.45
CA MET A 32 13.90 -3.31 11.48
C MET A 32 14.65 -3.66 10.20
N PHE A 33 15.38 -2.68 9.66
CA PHE A 33 16.16 -2.84 8.43
C PHE A 33 17.61 -2.44 8.68
N VAL A 34 18.51 -3.12 8.00
CA VAL A 34 19.88 -2.65 7.79
C VAL A 34 19.90 -1.94 6.45
N LEU A 35 20.09 -0.63 6.46
CA LEU A 35 20.24 0.18 5.26
C LEU A 35 21.73 0.37 4.97
N GLU A 36 22.12 0.14 3.74
CA GLU A 36 23.51 0.21 3.29
C GLU A 36 23.55 0.79 1.87
N ASP A 37 24.65 1.44 1.52
CA ASP A 37 24.91 1.85 0.14
C ASP A 37 24.93 0.62 -0.78
N TYR A 38 24.26 0.72 -1.94
CA TYR A 38 24.06 -0.41 -2.86
C TYR A 38 25.38 -1.01 -3.34
N ASP A 39 26.32 -0.18 -3.80
CA ASP A 39 27.61 -0.66 -4.29
C ASP A 39 28.40 -1.35 -3.19
N ARG A 40 28.38 -0.82 -1.98
CA ARG A 40 29.04 -1.40 -0.82
C ARG A 40 28.45 -2.75 -0.43
N ALA A 41 27.12 -2.86 -0.40
CA ALA A 41 26.44 -4.13 -0.11
C ALA A 41 26.78 -5.19 -1.15
N ARG A 42 26.74 -4.82 -2.44
CA ARG A 42 27.10 -5.68 -3.55
C ARG A 42 28.57 -6.12 -3.47
N ASP A 43 29.51 -5.19 -3.22
CA ASP A 43 30.94 -5.47 -3.21
C ASP A 43 31.36 -6.46 -2.11
N ARG A 44 30.65 -6.48 -0.98
CA ARG A 44 30.86 -7.47 0.08
C ARG A 44 30.02 -8.74 -0.07
N GLY A 45 29.24 -8.88 -1.13
CA GLY A 45 28.41 -10.06 -1.40
C GLY A 45 27.21 -10.18 -0.46
N ALA A 46 26.64 -9.06 0.02
CA ALA A 46 25.44 -9.09 0.85
C ALA A 46 24.23 -9.55 0.05
N HIS A 47 23.29 -10.21 0.72
CA HIS A 47 21.96 -10.39 0.16
C HIS A 47 21.21 -9.05 0.20
N ILE A 48 20.74 -8.60 -0.95
CA ILE A 48 19.97 -7.35 -1.10
C ILE A 48 18.53 -7.74 -1.39
N TYR A 49 17.61 -7.43 -0.46
CA TYR A 49 16.18 -7.71 -0.62
C TYR A 49 15.52 -6.76 -1.61
N ALA A 50 15.86 -5.48 -1.54
CA ALA A 50 15.34 -4.45 -2.42
C ALA A 50 16.21 -3.19 -2.33
N GLU A 51 16.06 -2.30 -3.29
CA GLU A 51 16.60 -0.95 -3.28
C GLU A 51 15.47 0.04 -3.00
N ILE A 52 15.70 1.02 -2.11
CA ILE A 52 14.80 2.16 -1.93
C ILE A 52 15.25 3.24 -2.91
N SER A 53 14.58 3.33 -4.04
CA SER A 53 15.00 4.18 -5.17
C SER A 53 14.38 5.57 -5.15
N GLY A 54 13.23 5.77 -4.50
CA GLY A 54 12.56 7.06 -4.44
C GLY A 54 11.66 7.21 -3.22
N TYR A 55 11.47 8.45 -2.79
CA TYR A 55 10.63 8.80 -1.65
C TYR A 55 10.01 10.18 -1.82
N ALA A 56 8.77 10.34 -1.41
CA ALA A 56 8.14 11.66 -1.33
C ALA A 56 7.09 11.73 -0.23
N THR A 57 6.89 12.92 0.29
CA THR A 57 5.81 13.22 1.24
C THR A 57 5.09 14.50 0.83
N ARG A 58 3.79 14.55 1.10
CA ARG A 58 2.95 15.72 0.86
C ARG A 58 1.98 15.92 2.02
N CYS A 59 1.62 17.17 2.24
CA CYS A 59 0.59 17.54 3.20
C CYS A 59 -0.63 18.09 2.44
N ASN A 60 -1.84 17.65 2.80
CA ASN A 60 -3.04 18.16 2.17
C ASN A 60 -3.44 19.57 2.64
N ALA A 61 -2.94 20.01 3.80
CA ALA A 61 -3.23 21.32 4.41
C ALA A 61 -4.76 21.66 4.41
N TYR A 62 -5.60 20.64 4.49
CA TYR A 62 -7.06 20.74 4.36
C TYR A 62 -7.76 20.55 5.71
N HIS A 63 -7.44 19.47 6.42
CA HIS A 63 -8.07 19.12 7.70
C HIS A 63 -7.14 18.16 8.47
N MET A 64 -7.23 18.15 9.82
CA MET A 64 -6.38 17.31 10.68
C MET A 64 -6.45 15.81 10.32
N THR A 65 -7.63 15.33 9.96
CA THR A 65 -7.89 13.91 9.69
C THR A 65 -8.72 13.68 8.42
N GLY A 66 -9.21 14.75 7.81
CA GLY A 66 -10.03 14.67 6.60
C GLY A 66 -9.19 14.69 5.35
N LEU A 67 -9.57 13.88 4.37
CA LEU A 67 -8.96 13.81 3.05
C LEU A 67 -9.92 14.41 2.01
N LYS A 68 -9.37 15.04 0.97
CA LYS A 68 -10.13 15.40 -0.21
C LYS A 68 -10.34 14.13 -1.05
N THR A 69 -11.48 14.04 -1.70
CA THR A 69 -11.84 12.83 -2.48
C THR A 69 -11.05 12.67 -3.78
N ASP A 70 -10.35 13.70 -4.23
CA ASP A 70 -9.67 13.74 -5.52
C ASP A 70 -8.27 13.09 -5.55
N GLY A 71 -7.73 12.67 -4.41
CA GLY A 71 -6.44 11.98 -4.31
C GLY A 71 -5.22 12.79 -4.73
N ARG A 72 -5.34 14.11 -4.86
CA ARG A 72 -4.31 14.97 -5.47
C ARG A 72 -2.97 14.90 -4.77
N GLU A 73 -2.97 15.03 -3.46
CA GLU A 73 -1.73 15.14 -2.69
C GLU A 73 -0.95 13.82 -2.69
N VAL A 74 -1.66 12.68 -2.57
CA VAL A 74 -1.05 11.35 -2.69
C VAL A 74 -0.57 11.08 -4.12
N ALA A 75 -1.35 11.46 -5.14
CA ALA A 75 -0.93 11.34 -6.53
C ALA A 75 0.34 12.16 -6.83
N GLU A 76 0.45 13.35 -6.25
CA GLU A 76 1.65 14.18 -6.39
C GLU A 76 2.85 13.57 -5.65
N ALA A 77 2.64 12.98 -4.46
CA ALA A 77 3.70 12.25 -3.76
C ALA A 77 4.20 11.07 -4.60
N ILE A 78 3.28 10.27 -5.15
CA ILE A 78 3.61 9.14 -6.04
C ILE A 78 4.44 9.62 -7.24
N ARG A 79 3.98 10.66 -7.93
CA ARG A 79 4.68 11.21 -9.10
C ARG A 79 6.11 11.62 -8.76
N VAL A 80 6.31 12.32 -7.63
CA VAL A 80 7.64 12.77 -7.22
C VAL A 80 8.53 11.60 -6.81
N ALA A 81 8.01 10.59 -6.13
CA ALA A 81 8.78 9.40 -5.79
C ALA A 81 9.22 8.63 -7.04
N LEU A 82 8.35 8.52 -8.05
CA LEU A 82 8.68 7.92 -9.34
C LEU A 82 9.72 8.74 -10.11
N ASP A 83 9.60 10.07 -10.11
CA ASP A 83 10.58 10.96 -10.73
C ASP A 83 11.96 10.81 -10.06
N GLU A 84 12.03 10.76 -8.73
CA GLU A 84 13.29 10.54 -7.99
C GLU A 84 13.91 9.16 -8.27
N SER A 85 13.10 8.15 -8.37
CA SER A 85 13.56 6.78 -8.69
C SER A 85 13.95 6.59 -10.15
N HIS A 86 13.65 7.54 -11.03
CA HIS A 86 13.77 7.41 -12.48
C HIS A 86 13.01 6.21 -13.06
N ILE A 87 11.89 5.82 -12.40
CA ILE A 87 11.01 4.74 -12.81
C ILE A 87 9.77 5.34 -13.48
N ASP A 88 9.44 4.87 -14.69
CA ASP A 88 8.18 5.21 -15.33
C ASP A 88 7.01 4.56 -14.59
N GLY A 89 5.90 5.28 -14.44
CA GLY A 89 4.72 4.75 -13.74
C GLY A 89 4.19 3.43 -14.31
N THR A 90 4.46 3.15 -15.60
CA THR A 90 4.08 1.88 -16.27
C THR A 90 4.98 0.70 -15.89
N ALA A 91 6.08 0.95 -15.20
CA ALA A 91 6.96 -0.09 -14.67
C ALA A 91 6.61 -0.50 -13.22
N VAL A 92 5.60 0.12 -12.61
CA VAL A 92 5.12 -0.30 -11.28
C VAL A 92 4.34 -1.60 -11.42
N ASP A 93 4.86 -2.68 -10.83
CA ASP A 93 4.27 -4.02 -10.92
C ASP A 93 3.27 -4.32 -9.81
N TYR A 94 3.42 -3.67 -8.66
CA TYR A 94 2.56 -3.88 -7.50
C TYR A 94 2.45 -2.60 -6.66
N ILE A 95 1.28 -2.37 -6.09
CA ILE A 95 1.04 -1.28 -5.13
C ILE A 95 0.64 -1.87 -3.77
N ASN A 96 1.47 -1.63 -2.77
CA ASN A 96 1.07 -1.80 -1.38
C ASN A 96 0.38 -0.52 -0.92
N ALA A 97 -0.93 -0.56 -0.79
CA ALA A 97 -1.74 0.58 -0.43
C ALA A 97 -1.77 0.82 1.09
N HIS A 98 -1.92 2.06 1.50
CA HIS A 98 -2.29 2.34 2.89
C HIS A 98 -3.52 1.54 3.31
N GLY A 99 -4.59 1.59 2.51
CA GLY A 99 -5.74 0.70 2.65
C GLY A 99 -6.19 0.49 4.09
N SER A 100 -6.55 1.57 4.77
CA SER A 100 -6.87 1.51 6.20
C SER A 100 -8.21 0.83 6.52
N GLY A 101 -9.07 0.60 5.54
CA GLY A 101 -10.43 0.12 5.74
C GLY A 101 -11.40 1.24 6.15
N THR A 102 -11.00 2.51 6.03
CA THR A 102 -11.93 3.63 6.17
C THR A 102 -12.51 3.99 4.80
N LYS A 103 -13.80 4.32 4.75
CA LYS A 103 -14.45 4.64 3.48
C LYS A 103 -13.78 5.81 2.75
N GLN A 104 -13.38 6.83 3.50
CA GLN A 104 -12.77 8.03 2.94
C GLN A 104 -11.37 7.76 2.39
N ASN A 105 -10.51 7.07 3.15
CA ASN A 105 -9.14 6.80 2.74
C ASN A 105 -9.08 5.93 1.50
N ASP A 106 -9.79 4.80 1.50
CA ASP A 106 -9.68 3.81 0.43
C ASP A 106 -10.14 4.36 -0.92
N ARG A 107 -11.17 5.21 -0.93
CA ARG A 107 -11.61 5.95 -2.13
C ARG A 107 -10.60 7.01 -2.56
N HIS A 108 -10.03 7.73 -1.60
CA HIS A 108 -8.99 8.74 -1.84
C HIS A 108 -7.75 8.12 -2.50
N GLU A 109 -7.29 6.98 -1.99
CA GLU A 109 -6.16 6.25 -2.58
C GLU A 109 -6.49 5.72 -3.98
N THR A 110 -7.67 5.15 -4.17
CA THR A 110 -8.13 4.70 -5.50
C THR A 110 -8.05 5.84 -6.52
N ALA A 111 -8.54 7.02 -6.15
CA ALA A 111 -8.45 8.20 -7.01
C ALA A 111 -6.99 8.65 -7.25
N ALA A 112 -6.13 8.54 -6.22
CA ALA A 112 -4.73 8.89 -6.33
C ALA A 112 -3.97 7.96 -7.29
N PHE A 113 -4.17 6.64 -7.20
CA PHE A 113 -3.55 5.66 -8.09
C PHE A 113 -3.95 5.89 -9.55
N LYS A 114 -5.24 6.08 -9.81
CA LYS A 114 -5.72 6.41 -11.15
C LYS A 114 -5.13 7.72 -11.68
N ARG A 115 -5.00 8.72 -10.82
CA ARG A 115 -4.47 10.03 -11.19
C ARG A 115 -2.97 10.01 -11.50
N SER A 116 -2.20 9.21 -10.76
CA SER A 116 -0.74 9.12 -10.91
C SER A 116 -0.30 8.16 -12.00
N LEU A 117 -0.99 7.02 -12.18
CA LEU A 117 -0.60 5.95 -13.09
C LEU A 117 -1.49 5.84 -14.33
N GLY A 118 -2.58 6.62 -14.42
CA GLY A 118 -3.51 6.58 -15.55
C GLY A 118 -4.11 5.18 -15.77
N ASP A 119 -4.17 4.75 -17.02
CA ASP A 119 -4.73 3.44 -17.40
C ASP A 119 -3.91 2.25 -16.84
N HIS A 120 -2.64 2.48 -16.46
CA HIS A 120 -1.81 1.44 -15.86
C HIS A 120 -2.33 1.02 -14.48
N ALA A 121 -2.94 1.92 -13.72
CA ALA A 121 -3.55 1.60 -12.42
C ALA A 121 -4.56 0.45 -12.48
N TYR A 122 -5.27 0.27 -13.60
CA TYR A 122 -6.25 -0.81 -13.79
C TYR A 122 -5.61 -2.18 -14.08
N ARG A 123 -4.32 -2.21 -14.37
CA ARG A 123 -3.56 -3.44 -14.68
C ARG A 123 -2.58 -3.81 -13.58
N THR A 124 -2.31 -2.89 -12.67
CA THR A 124 -1.39 -3.09 -11.55
C THR A 124 -2.16 -3.67 -10.37
N PRO A 125 -1.77 -4.84 -9.84
CA PRO A 125 -2.34 -5.36 -8.61
C PRO A 125 -2.08 -4.41 -7.45
N VAL A 126 -3.10 -4.20 -6.63
CA VAL A 126 -3.07 -3.39 -5.41
C VAL A 126 -3.47 -4.26 -4.24
N SER A 127 -2.84 -4.17 -3.10
CA SER A 127 -3.37 -4.81 -1.90
C SER A 127 -3.04 -4.03 -0.62
N SER A 128 -3.77 -4.31 0.44
CA SER A 128 -3.44 -3.81 1.78
C SER A 128 -3.21 -4.95 2.74
N ILE A 129 -1.97 -5.10 3.21
CA ILE A 129 -1.63 -6.09 4.24
C ILE A 129 -2.29 -5.79 5.59
N LYS A 130 -2.81 -4.58 5.79
CA LYS A 130 -3.60 -4.25 6.99
C LYS A 130 -4.85 -5.11 7.12
N SER A 131 -5.31 -5.73 6.04
CA SER A 131 -6.35 -6.74 6.08
C SER A 131 -5.98 -7.96 6.94
N MET A 132 -4.68 -8.28 7.05
CA MET A 132 -4.15 -9.43 7.77
C MET A 132 -3.51 -9.04 9.10
N VAL A 133 -2.76 -7.92 9.13
CA VAL A 133 -1.96 -7.52 10.30
C VAL A 133 -2.55 -6.36 11.09
N GLY A 134 -3.62 -5.73 10.59
CA GLY A 134 -4.18 -4.52 11.17
C GLY A 134 -3.30 -3.29 10.96
N HIS A 135 -3.60 -2.20 11.66
CA HIS A 135 -2.93 -0.91 11.53
C HIS A 135 -2.15 -0.57 12.81
N SER A 136 -0.85 -0.74 12.78
CA SER A 136 0.06 -0.46 13.90
C SER A 136 0.54 1.00 13.97
N LEU A 137 -0.19 1.92 13.33
CA LEU A 137 0.09 3.36 13.32
C LEU A 137 1.54 3.68 12.89
N GLY A 138 2.38 4.14 13.83
CA GLY A 138 3.75 4.53 13.53
C GLY A 138 4.67 3.40 13.05
N ALA A 139 4.35 2.14 13.29
CA ALA A 139 5.17 1.00 12.86
C ALA A 139 4.76 0.43 11.50
N ILE A 140 3.56 0.74 11.00
CA ILE A 140 3.01 0.06 9.82
C ILE A 140 3.84 0.27 8.57
N GLY A 141 4.38 1.47 8.35
CA GLY A 141 5.19 1.76 7.16
C GLY A 141 6.43 0.87 7.06
N SER A 142 7.10 0.58 8.19
CA SER A 142 8.22 -0.36 8.17
C SER A 142 7.78 -1.79 7.90
N ILE A 143 6.64 -2.22 8.43
CA ILE A 143 6.09 -3.56 8.16
C ILE A 143 5.69 -3.68 6.68
N GLU A 144 5.13 -2.63 6.10
CA GLU A 144 4.77 -2.58 4.68
C GLU A 144 5.99 -2.64 3.77
N ILE A 145 7.08 -1.95 4.09
CA ILE A 145 8.35 -2.06 3.35
C ILE A 145 8.88 -3.51 3.40
N ALA A 146 8.82 -4.18 4.57
CA ALA A 146 9.22 -5.57 4.67
C ALA A 146 8.37 -6.49 3.78
N ALA A 147 7.05 -6.29 3.78
CA ALA A 147 6.15 -7.05 2.91
C ALA A 147 6.43 -6.80 1.42
N CYS A 148 6.74 -5.55 1.04
CA CYS A 148 7.12 -5.21 -0.33
C CYS A 148 8.43 -5.89 -0.75
N ALA A 149 9.46 -5.86 0.10
CA ALA A 149 10.73 -6.53 -0.17
C ALA A 149 10.56 -8.06 -0.34
N LEU A 150 9.71 -8.68 0.49
CA LEU A 150 9.38 -10.10 0.35
C LEU A 150 8.53 -10.39 -0.88
N ALA A 151 7.66 -9.48 -1.30
CA ALA A 151 6.89 -9.62 -2.54
C ALA A 151 7.81 -9.63 -3.77
N ILE A 152 8.82 -8.75 -3.80
CA ILE A 152 9.87 -8.74 -4.84
C ILE A 152 10.64 -10.06 -4.82
N GLU A 153 11.16 -10.47 -3.67
CA GLU A 153 12.01 -11.66 -3.55
C GLU A 153 11.29 -12.94 -3.99
N ASN A 154 10.01 -13.05 -3.66
CA ASN A 154 9.24 -14.28 -3.91
C ASN A 154 8.35 -14.23 -5.16
N ASN A 155 8.24 -13.10 -5.84
CA ASN A 155 7.30 -12.87 -6.94
C ASN A 155 5.85 -13.24 -6.56
N VAL A 156 5.42 -12.81 -5.38
CA VAL A 156 4.07 -13.04 -4.83
C VAL A 156 3.50 -11.76 -4.29
N VAL A 157 2.34 -11.37 -4.80
CA VAL A 157 1.58 -10.24 -4.26
C VAL A 157 0.67 -10.74 -3.14
N PRO A 158 0.77 -10.19 -1.91
CA PRO A 158 -0.10 -10.54 -0.81
C PRO A 158 -1.55 -10.11 -1.07
N PRO A 159 -2.55 -10.80 -0.50
CA PRO A 159 -3.94 -10.48 -0.73
C PRO A 159 -4.40 -9.29 0.11
N THR A 160 -5.51 -8.68 -0.30
CA THR A 160 -6.41 -7.99 0.62
C THR A 160 -7.38 -9.03 1.18
N ALA A 161 -7.06 -9.56 2.35
CA ALA A 161 -7.92 -10.50 3.06
C ALA A 161 -9.26 -9.83 3.42
N ASN A 162 -10.33 -10.61 3.57
CA ASN A 162 -11.67 -10.13 3.90
C ASN A 162 -12.31 -9.18 2.86
N LEU A 163 -11.75 -9.06 1.67
CA LEU A 163 -12.35 -8.35 0.54
C LEU A 163 -13.30 -9.28 -0.22
N HIS A 164 -14.53 -9.43 0.29
CA HIS A 164 -15.58 -10.27 -0.31
C HIS A 164 -16.47 -9.49 -1.28
N HIS A 165 -16.71 -8.21 -0.99
CA HIS A 165 -17.63 -7.35 -1.73
C HIS A 165 -16.93 -6.02 -2.03
N PRO A 166 -16.17 -5.92 -3.15
CA PRO A 166 -15.49 -4.69 -3.51
C PRO A 166 -16.43 -3.48 -3.54
N ASP A 167 -15.99 -2.36 -2.97
CA ASP A 167 -16.73 -1.09 -3.08
C ASP A 167 -16.68 -0.63 -4.56
N PRO A 168 -17.83 -0.35 -5.21
CA PRO A 168 -17.84 0.14 -6.59
C PRO A 168 -17.02 1.43 -6.85
N GLU A 169 -16.75 2.21 -5.80
CA GLU A 169 -15.88 3.38 -5.89
C GLU A 169 -14.39 3.04 -5.73
N CYS A 170 -14.07 1.78 -5.42
CA CYS A 170 -12.73 1.21 -5.36
C CYS A 170 -12.63 0.12 -6.45
N ASP A 171 -12.52 0.53 -7.71
CA ASP A 171 -12.70 -0.29 -8.91
C ASP A 171 -11.37 -0.74 -9.56
N LEU A 172 -10.28 -0.82 -8.78
CA LEU A 172 -9.00 -1.41 -9.19
C LEU A 172 -8.92 -2.89 -8.81
N ASP A 173 -7.84 -3.57 -9.22
CA ASP A 173 -7.57 -4.95 -8.81
C ASP A 173 -6.92 -4.98 -7.42
N TYR A 174 -7.73 -5.14 -6.39
CA TYR A 174 -7.29 -5.17 -4.98
C TYR A 174 -6.84 -6.54 -4.48
N VAL A 175 -6.51 -7.47 -5.35
CA VAL A 175 -6.05 -8.83 -5.03
C VAL A 175 -6.91 -9.47 -3.92
N PRO A 176 -8.19 -9.76 -4.17
CA PRO A 176 -9.10 -10.19 -3.13
C PRO A 176 -8.77 -11.60 -2.62
N LEU A 177 -8.83 -11.77 -1.30
CA LEU A 177 -8.83 -13.03 -0.55
C LEU A 177 -7.56 -13.89 -0.63
N VAL A 178 -6.95 -14.07 -1.80
CA VAL A 178 -5.86 -15.03 -2.02
C VAL A 178 -4.65 -14.34 -2.64
N ALA A 179 -3.46 -14.66 -2.12
CA ALA A 179 -2.20 -14.22 -2.70
C ALA A 179 -2.06 -14.71 -4.15
N ARG A 180 -1.33 -13.95 -4.96
CA ARG A 180 -1.17 -14.23 -6.39
C ARG A 180 0.30 -14.24 -6.76
N GLU A 181 0.73 -15.25 -7.53
CA GLU A 181 2.02 -15.21 -8.22
C GLU A 181 1.99 -14.05 -9.22
N HIS A 182 3.01 -13.21 -9.17
CA HIS A 182 3.15 -12.04 -10.04
C HIS A 182 4.61 -11.61 -10.06
N THR A 183 5.20 -11.49 -11.24
CA THR A 183 6.55 -10.95 -11.38
C THR A 183 6.55 -9.51 -10.87
N THR A 184 7.41 -9.23 -9.92
CA THR A 184 7.40 -7.98 -9.16
C THR A 184 8.82 -7.45 -9.05
N ASP A 185 9.18 -6.51 -9.93
CA ASP A 185 10.50 -5.84 -9.94
C ASP A 185 10.43 -4.45 -9.28
N ALA A 186 9.31 -3.75 -9.44
CA ALA A 186 9.11 -2.42 -8.89
C ALA A 186 7.81 -2.32 -8.09
N VAL A 187 7.93 -1.96 -6.82
CA VAL A 187 6.80 -1.83 -5.89
C VAL A 187 6.65 -0.38 -5.42
N LEU A 188 5.43 0.12 -5.49
CA LEU A 188 5.04 1.37 -4.86
C LEU A 188 4.38 1.07 -3.51
N THR A 189 4.89 1.63 -2.41
CA THR A 189 4.20 1.58 -1.11
C THR A 189 3.72 2.96 -0.70
N VAL A 190 2.51 3.05 -0.18
CA VAL A 190 1.84 4.30 0.23
C VAL A 190 1.42 4.17 1.69
N GLY A 191 1.75 5.18 2.52
CA GLY A 191 1.46 5.17 3.95
C GLY A 191 1.04 6.53 4.52
#